data_93fc052a76ef01daa0d2cca876e1432d
#
_entry.id   93fc052a76ef01daa0d2cca876e1432d
#
_cell.length_a   1.000
_cell.length_b   1.000
_cell.length_c   1.000
_cell.angle_alpha   90.00
_cell.angle_beta   90.00
_cell.angle_gamma   90.00
#
_symmetry.space_group_name_H-M   'P 1'
#
loop_
_entity.id
_entity.type
_entity.pdbx_description
1 polymer ?
#
loop_
_entity_poly.entity_id
_entity_poly.type
_entity_poly.pdbx_seq_one_letter_code
_entity_poly.pdbx_strand_id
1 'polypeptide(L)'
;MSSKAKQTQKLLLFRLSGERLFGIGTLKIREILPFMRLTKLPHSHHAVIGTATFRGSAVPVIDMAAAVGYPPLSRDEQEKASIIITDIQRQEIGFLVRSVQQIIETDWKQVMPPPKALGNKAVITGLLDVDGDIIQLLDVELLLAKLYPESLDTQEVVLTDVQSETLKALNILMVDDSQVARKQLSDVLDSKDIPYQVTSNGDDALQILLRDHELGRPTDILVSAIEMPGLDG
;
A
#
# COMPACT_ATOMS: atom_id res chain seq x y z
N MET A 1 -20.96 16.98 22.31
CA MET A 1 -20.19 15.73 22.57
C MET A 1 -19.84 15.17 21.20
N SER A 2 -18.64 15.47 20.73
CA SER A 2 -18.16 14.96 19.44
C SER A 2 -17.88 13.46 19.60
N SER A 3 -18.64 12.63 18.92
CA SER A 3 -18.36 11.20 18.74
C SER A 3 -17.05 11.12 17.96
N LYS A 4 -15.93 10.88 18.65
CA LYS A 4 -14.68 10.46 17.99
C LYS A 4 -15.01 9.12 17.33
N ALA A 5 -15.18 9.12 16.01
CA ALA A 5 -15.29 7.90 15.24
C ALA A 5 -14.07 7.03 15.59
N LYS A 6 -14.30 5.80 16.00
CA LYS A 6 -13.23 4.80 16.17
C LYS A 6 -12.70 4.51 14.77
N GLN A 7 -11.50 4.92 14.49
CA GLN A 7 -10.79 4.58 13.24
C GLN A 7 -10.28 3.15 13.36
N THR A 8 -11.18 2.21 13.15
CA THR A 8 -10.88 0.78 13.25
C THR A 8 -10.49 0.27 11.87
N GLN A 9 -9.28 -0.27 11.76
CA GLN A 9 -8.83 -0.96 10.55
C GLN A 9 -8.85 -2.47 10.76
N LYS A 10 -9.19 -3.20 9.70
CA LYS A 10 -9.09 -4.66 9.67
C LYS A 10 -7.79 -5.09 9.03
N LEU A 11 -7.03 -5.92 9.74
CA LEU A 11 -5.76 -6.45 9.29
C LEU A 11 -5.83 -7.96 9.17
N LEU A 12 -5.39 -8.50 8.04
CA LEU A 12 -5.15 -9.94 7.88
C LEU A 12 -3.76 -10.27 8.42
N LEU A 13 -3.70 -11.16 9.39
CA LEU A 13 -2.45 -11.66 9.95
C LEU A 13 -2.01 -12.94 9.28
N PHE A 14 -0.71 -13.06 9.02
CA PHE A 14 -0.11 -14.21 8.38
C PHE A 14 1.36 -14.40 8.81
N ARG A 15 1.93 -15.56 8.48
CA ARG A 15 3.34 -15.89 8.73
C ARG A 15 4.10 -16.04 7.42
N LEU A 16 5.35 -15.58 7.41
CA LEU A 16 6.28 -15.72 6.28
C LEU A 16 7.39 -16.71 6.63
N SER A 17 8.01 -16.56 7.81
CA SER A 17 9.10 -17.39 8.28
C SER A 17 9.04 -17.50 9.79
N GLY A 18 9.21 -18.71 10.34
CA GLY A 18 9.14 -18.95 11.78
C GLY A 18 7.79 -18.53 12.38
N GLU A 19 7.84 -18.05 13.62
CA GLU A 19 6.63 -17.68 14.40
C GLU A 19 6.23 -16.22 14.27
N ARG A 20 7.01 -15.39 13.55
CA ARG A 20 6.75 -13.95 13.40
C ARG A 20 5.47 -13.70 12.62
N LEU A 21 4.66 -12.76 13.14
CA LEU A 21 3.44 -12.31 12.51
C LEU A 21 3.67 -11.06 11.67
N PHE A 22 3.00 -11.06 10.54
CA PHE A 22 2.92 -9.94 9.62
C PHE A 22 1.45 -9.61 9.38
N GLY A 23 1.17 -8.38 8.97
CA GLY A 23 -0.18 -7.92 8.67
C GLY A 23 -0.25 -7.08 7.41
N ILE A 24 -1.38 -7.16 6.73
CA ILE A 24 -1.77 -6.24 5.65
C ILE A 24 -3.22 -5.79 5.84
N GLY A 25 -3.55 -4.60 5.35
CA GLY A 25 -4.93 -4.10 5.34
C GLY A 25 -5.86 -4.99 4.50
N THR A 26 -7.06 -5.27 5.02
CA THR A 26 -8.00 -6.17 4.33
C THR A 26 -8.65 -5.58 3.09
N LEU A 27 -8.70 -4.25 2.94
CA LEU A 27 -9.30 -3.60 1.77
C LEU A 27 -8.65 -3.98 0.44
N LYS A 28 -7.35 -4.27 0.47
CA LYS A 28 -6.59 -4.68 -0.72
C LYS A 28 -6.78 -6.17 -1.06
N ILE A 29 -7.39 -6.95 -0.18
CA ILE A 29 -7.54 -8.40 -0.34
C ILE A 29 -8.82 -8.71 -1.09
N ARG A 30 -8.67 -9.48 -2.17
CA ARG A 30 -9.79 -10.03 -2.95
C ARG A 30 -10.21 -11.41 -2.46
N GLU A 31 -9.23 -12.28 -2.29
CA GLU A 31 -9.48 -13.68 -1.94
C GLU A 31 -8.24 -14.33 -1.33
N ILE A 32 -8.43 -15.39 -0.56
CA ILE A 32 -7.36 -16.21 0.00
C ILE A 32 -7.56 -17.64 -0.52
N LEU A 33 -6.54 -18.16 -1.18
CA LEU A 33 -6.58 -19.46 -1.84
C LEU A 33 -5.51 -20.39 -1.26
N PRO A 34 -5.73 -21.72 -1.22
CA PRO A 34 -4.65 -22.65 -1.00
C PRO A 34 -3.64 -22.55 -2.15
N PHE A 35 -2.41 -22.96 -1.90
CA PHE A 35 -1.40 -23.06 -2.96
C PHE A 35 -1.92 -23.91 -4.13
N MET A 36 -1.64 -23.44 -5.33
CA MET A 36 -1.99 -24.13 -6.57
C MET A 36 -0.78 -24.19 -7.50
N ARG A 37 -0.86 -25.06 -8.51
CA ARG A 37 0.21 -25.18 -9.49
C ARG A 37 0.42 -23.87 -10.25
N LEU A 38 1.65 -23.40 -10.26
CA LEU A 38 2.05 -22.17 -10.93
C LEU A 38 2.75 -22.47 -12.25
N THR A 39 2.53 -21.60 -13.23
CA THR A 39 3.30 -21.57 -14.49
C THR A 39 4.47 -20.61 -14.30
N LYS A 40 5.68 -21.09 -14.54
CA LYS A 40 6.90 -20.26 -14.40
C LYS A 40 6.93 -19.15 -15.45
N LEU A 41 7.35 -17.96 -15.05
CA LEU A 41 7.61 -16.83 -15.92
C LEU A 41 9.12 -16.72 -16.19
N PRO A 42 9.57 -16.73 -17.46
CA PRO A 42 10.97 -16.45 -17.79
C PRO A 42 11.29 -14.98 -17.49
N HIS A 43 12.54 -14.72 -17.10
CA HIS A 43 13.07 -13.36 -16.84
C HIS A 43 12.31 -12.53 -15.80
N SER A 44 11.58 -13.17 -14.88
CA SER A 44 10.93 -12.48 -13.78
C SER A 44 11.90 -12.22 -12.60
N HIS A 45 11.53 -11.26 -11.74
CA HIS A 45 12.27 -11.02 -10.50
C HIS A 45 12.31 -12.31 -9.64
N HIS A 46 13.41 -12.54 -8.91
CA HIS A 46 13.62 -13.79 -8.14
C HIS A 46 12.50 -14.11 -7.12
N ALA A 47 11.82 -13.10 -6.60
CA ALA A 47 10.68 -13.28 -5.70
C ALA A 47 9.38 -13.69 -6.44
N VAL A 48 9.32 -13.54 -7.78
CA VAL A 48 8.17 -13.97 -8.58
C VAL A 48 8.30 -15.44 -8.92
N ILE A 49 7.47 -16.28 -8.33
CA ILE A 49 7.57 -17.73 -8.46
C ILE A 49 6.76 -18.31 -9.62
N GLY A 50 5.94 -17.50 -10.27
CA GLY A 50 5.16 -17.88 -11.44
C GLY A 50 3.83 -17.17 -11.53
N THR A 51 2.93 -17.69 -12.36
CA THR A 51 1.54 -17.22 -12.47
C THR A 51 0.55 -18.31 -12.08
N ALA A 52 -0.51 -17.92 -11.40
CA ALA A 52 -1.69 -18.73 -11.15
C ALA A 52 -2.82 -18.32 -12.10
N THR A 53 -3.70 -19.26 -12.45
CA THR A 53 -4.95 -18.92 -13.14
C THR A 53 -6.02 -18.65 -12.08
N PHE A 54 -6.48 -17.43 -12.00
CA PHE A 54 -7.53 -17.00 -11.09
C PHE A 54 -8.67 -16.35 -11.87
N ARG A 55 -9.88 -16.88 -11.77
CA ARG A 55 -11.10 -16.40 -12.47
C ARG A 55 -10.91 -16.13 -13.97
N GLY A 56 -10.05 -16.93 -14.63
CA GLY A 56 -9.76 -16.79 -16.05
C GLY A 56 -8.63 -15.82 -16.39
N SER A 57 -8.06 -15.14 -15.41
CA SER A 57 -6.90 -14.25 -15.55
C SER A 57 -5.61 -14.94 -15.10
N ALA A 58 -4.49 -14.58 -15.72
CA ALA A 58 -3.16 -14.99 -15.27
C ALA A 58 -2.64 -13.99 -14.24
N VAL A 59 -2.59 -14.41 -12.98
CA VAL A 59 -2.19 -13.56 -11.85
C VAL A 59 -0.75 -13.90 -11.45
N PRO A 60 0.20 -12.95 -11.46
CA PRO A 60 1.55 -13.19 -10.98
C PRO A 60 1.54 -13.49 -9.48
N VAL A 61 2.35 -14.48 -9.07
CA VAL A 61 2.48 -14.88 -7.67
C VAL A 61 3.89 -14.60 -7.17
N ILE A 62 3.96 -13.84 -6.09
CA ILE A 62 5.19 -13.40 -5.44
C ILE A 62 5.34 -14.19 -4.14
N ASP A 63 6.50 -14.80 -3.92
CA ASP A 63 6.88 -15.31 -2.60
C ASP A 63 7.14 -14.12 -1.67
N MET A 64 6.20 -13.87 -0.76
CA MET A 64 6.25 -12.72 0.13
C MET A 64 7.49 -12.77 1.05
N ALA A 65 7.91 -13.97 1.47
CA ALA A 65 9.11 -14.13 2.29
C ALA A 65 10.35 -13.65 1.53
N ALA A 66 10.54 -14.14 0.29
CA ALA A 66 11.65 -13.72 -0.56
C ALA A 66 11.60 -12.23 -0.88
N ALA A 67 10.41 -11.68 -1.11
CA ALA A 67 10.22 -10.27 -1.44
C ALA A 67 10.62 -9.32 -0.30
N VAL A 68 10.44 -9.72 0.96
CA VAL A 68 10.84 -8.93 2.14
C VAL A 68 12.22 -9.31 2.69
N GLY A 69 12.99 -10.17 1.97
CA GLY A 69 14.36 -10.51 2.31
C GLY A 69 14.55 -11.70 3.24
N TYR A 70 13.52 -12.53 3.44
CA TYR A 70 13.65 -13.83 4.09
C TYR A 70 13.99 -14.93 3.06
N PRO A 71 14.47 -16.11 3.50
CA PRO A 71 14.59 -17.26 2.63
C PRO A 71 13.24 -17.60 1.97
N PRO A 72 13.21 -17.93 0.66
CA PRO A 72 11.99 -18.34 -0.01
C PRO A 72 11.43 -19.62 0.61
N LEU A 73 10.12 -19.82 0.50
CA LEU A 73 9.49 -21.05 0.94
C LEU A 73 10.00 -22.25 0.10
N SER A 74 10.39 -23.33 0.79
CA SER A 74 10.73 -24.60 0.15
C SER A 74 9.50 -25.18 -0.55
N ARG A 75 9.69 -26.16 -1.45
CA ARG A 75 8.57 -26.81 -2.16
C ARG A 75 7.53 -27.40 -1.21
N ASP A 76 7.98 -28.09 -0.17
CA ASP A 76 7.11 -28.74 0.83
C ASP A 76 6.32 -27.70 1.64
N GLU A 77 6.92 -26.53 1.88
CA GLU A 77 6.25 -25.41 2.53
C GLU A 77 5.23 -24.72 1.61
N GLN A 78 5.57 -24.58 0.31
CA GLN A 78 4.67 -24.00 -0.68
C GLN A 78 3.39 -24.82 -0.83
N GLU A 79 3.45 -26.15 -0.81
CA GLU A 79 2.27 -27.03 -0.92
C GLU A 79 1.27 -26.83 0.22
N LYS A 80 1.73 -26.35 1.37
CA LYS A 80 0.90 -26.05 2.55
C LYS A 80 0.60 -24.57 2.72
N ALA A 81 1.14 -23.73 1.86
CA ALA A 81 1.04 -22.28 1.91
C ALA A 81 -0.31 -21.79 1.39
N SER A 82 -0.56 -20.52 1.62
CA SER A 82 -1.74 -19.80 1.10
C SER A 82 -1.30 -18.71 0.14
N ILE A 83 -2.13 -18.46 -0.87
CA ILE A 83 -1.97 -17.33 -1.79
C ILE A 83 -3.03 -16.27 -1.42
N ILE A 84 -2.59 -15.09 -1.04
CA ILE A 84 -3.46 -13.94 -0.83
C ILE A 84 -3.53 -13.18 -2.15
N ILE A 85 -4.70 -13.20 -2.79
CA ILE A 85 -4.96 -12.41 -4.00
C ILE A 85 -5.34 -11.00 -3.58
N THR A 86 -4.62 -10.03 -4.09
CA THR A 86 -4.84 -8.61 -3.83
C THR A 86 -5.16 -7.87 -5.11
N ASP A 87 -5.85 -6.73 -4.97
CA ASP A 87 -6.02 -5.75 -6.02
C ASP A 87 -5.24 -4.49 -5.63
N ILE A 88 -4.16 -4.24 -6.32
CA ILE A 88 -3.28 -3.10 -6.08
C ILE A 88 -3.13 -2.34 -7.40
N GLN A 89 -3.53 -1.07 -7.44
CA GLN A 89 -3.51 -0.23 -8.63
C GLN A 89 -4.20 -0.89 -9.85
N ARG A 90 -5.36 -1.54 -9.61
CA ARG A 90 -6.13 -2.29 -10.61
C ARG A 90 -5.38 -3.48 -11.22
N GLN A 91 -4.38 -3.99 -10.55
CA GLN A 91 -3.67 -5.20 -10.91
C GLN A 91 -3.89 -6.27 -9.85
N GLU A 92 -4.32 -7.45 -10.28
CA GLU A 92 -4.41 -8.60 -9.40
C GLU A 92 -3.05 -9.23 -9.22
N ILE A 93 -2.62 -9.37 -7.96
CA ILE A 93 -1.32 -9.94 -7.58
C ILE A 93 -1.55 -10.93 -6.45
N GLY A 94 -0.96 -12.11 -6.59
CA GLY A 94 -0.95 -13.14 -5.56
C GLY A 94 0.31 -13.05 -4.71
N PHE A 95 0.15 -13.05 -3.39
CA PHE A 95 1.26 -13.16 -2.45
C PHE A 95 1.22 -14.52 -1.78
N LEU A 96 2.26 -15.32 -2.01
CA LEU A 96 2.44 -16.60 -1.32
C LEU A 96 2.94 -16.32 0.10
N VAL A 97 2.20 -16.79 1.09
CA VAL A 97 2.52 -16.69 2.52
C VAL A 97 2.52 -18.08 3.15
N ARG A 98 3.36 -18.33 4.15
CA ARG A 98 3.46 -19.65 4.81
C ARG A 98 2.09 -20.12 5.34
N SER A 99 1.39 -19.24 6.06
CA SER A 99 0.05 -19.53 6.58
C SER A 99 -0.69 -18.25 6.90
N VAL A 100 -1.97 -18.23 6.62
CA VAL A 100 -2.90 -17.20 7.08
C VAL A 100 -3.36 -17.56 8.49
N GLN A 101 -3.48 -16.57 9.38
CA GLN A 101 -3.90 -16.77 10.76
C GLN A 101 -5.33 -16.28 10.97
N GLN A 102 -5.51 -15.01 11.20
CA GLN A 102 -6.80 -14.41 11.52
C GLN A 102 -6.90 -12.97 11.01
N ILE A 103 -8.10 -12.45 10.99
CA ILE A 103 -8.35 -11.03 10.81
C ILE A 103 -8.55 -10.42 12.19
N ILE A 104 -7.84 -9.33 12.47
CA ILE A 104 -8.02 -8.53 13.68
C ILE A 104 -8.54 -7.14 13.34
N GLU A 105 -9.22 -6.52 14.28
CA GLU A 105 -9.55 -5.10 14.23
C GLU A 105 -8.62 -4.34 15.17
N THR A 106 -8.04 -3.25 14.69
CA THR A 106 -7.16 -2.38 15.48
C THR A 106 -7.48 -0.92 15.23
N ASP A 107 -7.19 -0.06 16.20
CA ASP A 107 -7.20 1.39 16.02
C ASP A 107 -5.82 1.83 15.50
N TRP A 108 -5.79 2.64 14.45
CA TRP A 108 -4.54 3.19 13.91
C TRP A 108 -3.65 3.87 14.98
N LYS A 109 -4.25 4.39 16.03
CA LYS A 109 -3.51 4.97 17.16
C LYS A 109 -2.62 3.99 17.91
N GLN A 110 -2.89 2.68 17.77
CA GLN A 110 -2.09 1.61 18.37
C GLN A 110 -0.91 1.21 17.46
N VAL A 111 -0.94 1.63 16.20
CA VAL A 111 0.13 1.36 15.25
C VAL A 111 1.29 2.31 15.50
N MET A 112 2.42 1.76 15.87
CA MET A 112 3.67 2.51 16.06
C MET A 112 4.37 2.70 14.71
N PRO A 113 4.93 3.88 14.44
CA PRO A 113 5.70 4.11 13.23
C PRO A 113 6.94 3.19 13.19
N PRO A 114 7.42 2.81 12.00
CA PRO A 114 8.64 2.01 11.90
C PRO A 114 9.84 2.77 12.47
N PRO A 115 10.82 2.06 13.08
CA PRO A 115 12.02 2.69 13.62
C PRO A 115 12.75 3.49 12.55
N LYS A 116 13.09 4.75 12.83
CA LYS A 116 13.79 5.65 11.89
C LYS A 116 15.12 5.08 11.38
N ALA A 117 15.75 4.20 12.16
CA ALA A 117 16.99 3.53 11.78
C ALA A 117 16.86 2.59 10.57
N LEU A 118 15.64 2.13 10.24
CA LEU A 118 15.39 1.27 9.06
C LEU A 118 15.38 2.08 7.76
N GLY A 119 15.28 3.41 7.84
CA GLY A 119 15.24 4.33 6.70
C GLY A 119 14.11 3.99 5.73
N ASN A 120 14.15 4.57 4.52
CA ASN A 120 13.14 4.35 3.46
C ASN A 120 13.24 2.96 2.78
N LYS A 121 14.10 2.07 3.29
CA LYS A 121 14.27 0.73 2.72
C LYS A 121 13.29 -0.30 3.28
N ALA A 122 12.72 -0.05 4.46
CA ALA A 122 11.76 -0.96 5.07
C ALA A 122 10.41 -0.92 4.31
N VAL A 123 9.89 -2.07 3.97
CA VAL A 123 8.55 -2.24 3.37
C VAL A 123 7.51 -2.43 4.47
N ILE A 124 7.54 -1.56 5.47
CA ILE A 124 6.71 -1.63 6.68
C ILE A 124 6.03 -0.29 6.88
N THR A 125 4.70 -0.28 6.99
CA THR A 125 3.90 0.91 7.33
C THR A 125 3.92 1.17 8.84
N GLY A 126 4.03 0.13 9.67
CA GLY A 126 4.02 0.25 11.11
C GLY A 126 4.26 -1.04 11.86
N LEU A 127 4.28 -0.92 13.18
CA LEU A 127 4.37 -2.03 14.12
C LEU A 127 3.15 -1.99 15.04
N LEU A 128 2.55 -3.15 15.28
CA LEU A 128 1.42 -3.29 16.20
C LEU A 128 1.77 -4.32 17.27
N ASP A 129 1.55 -3.98 18.54
CA ASP A 129 1.66 -4.92 19.65
C ASP A 129 0.28 -5.55 19.90
N VAL A 130 0.19 -6.86 19.80
CA VAL A 130 -1.01 -7.63 20.14
C VAL A 130 -0.60 -8.71 21.13
N ASP A 131 -1.03 -8.56 22.35
CA ASP A 131 -0.78 -9.52 23.47
C ASP A 131 0.73 -9.81 23.69
N GLY A 132 1.61 -8.84 23.40
CA GLY A 132 3.05 -8.96 23.53
C GLY A 132 3.76 -9.46 22.28
N ASP A 133 3.04 -9.81 21.22
CA ASP A 133 3.58 -10.14 19.90
C ASP A 133 3.64 -8.88 19.01
N ILE A 134 4.84 -8.56 18.52
CA ILE A 134 5.02 -7.44 17.59
C ILE A 134 4.71 -7.90 16.18
N ILE A 135 3.62 -7.37 15.64
CA ILE A 135 3.19 -7.58 14.27
C ILE A 135 3.79 -6.50 13.37
N GLN A 136 4.40 -6.90 12.26
CA GLN A 136 4.94 -6.00 11.25
C GLN A 136 3.90 -5.78 10.17
N LEU A 137 3.41 -4.54 10.01
CA LEU A 137 2.46 -4.19 8.97
C LEU A 137 3.23 -3.89 7.67
N LEU A 138 2.97 -4.68 6.63
CA LEU A 138 3.67 -4.55 5.35
C LEU A 138 3.01 -3.52 4.44
N ASP A 139 3.85 -2.71 3.82
CA ASP A 139 3.49 -1.86 2.70
C ASP A 139 3.65 -2.64 1.39
N VAL A 140 2.55 -3.25 0.93
CA VAL A 140 2.56 -4.07 -0.28
C VAL A 140 2.72 -3.24 -1.55
N GLU A 141 2.35 -1.97 -1.55
CA GLU A 141 2.55 -1.05 -2.68
C GLU A 141 4.03 -0.69 -2.82
N LEU A 142 4.67 -0.31 -1.70
CA LEU A 142 6.11 -0.06 -1.68
C LEU A 142 6.89 -1.33 -2.01
N LEU A 143 6.42 -2.50 -1.58
CA LEU A 143 7.01 -3.78 -1.93
C LEU A 143 7.00 -3.99 -3.45
N LEU A 144 5.83 -3.82 -4.09
CA LEU A 144 5.67 -3.94 -5.54
C LEU A 144 6.50 -2.93 -6.31
N ALA A 145 6.52 -1.68 -5.86
CA ALA A 145 7.34 -0.63 -6.44
C ALA A 145 8.84 -0.97 -6.46
N LYS A 146 9.32 -1.70 -5.44
CA LYS A 146 10.71 -2.19 -5.40
C LYS A 146 10.96 -3.39 -6.29
N LEU A 147 9.97 -4.28 -6.45
CA LEU A 147 10.07 -5.45 -7.32
C LEU A 147 9.94 -5.08 -8.80
N TYR A 148 9.16 -4.05 -9.10
CA TYR A 148 8.84 -3.60 -10.45
C TYR A 148 9.00 -2.09 -10.58
N PRO A 149 10.23 -1.55 -10.51
CA PRO A 149 10.45 -0.11 -10.59
C PRO A 149 9.96 0.49 -11.92
N GLU A 150 9.97 -0.30 -13.00
CA GLU A 150 9.50 0.13 -14.32
C GLU A 150 7.97 0.22 -14.44
N SER A 151 7.22 -0.44 -13.56
CA SER A 151 5.75 -0.35 -13.55
C SER A 151 5.23 0.96 -12.95
N LEU A 152 6.12 1.79 -12.42
CA LEU A 152 5.83 3.14 -11.94
C LEU A 152 5.77 4.18 -13.07
N ASP A 153 6.04 3.77 -14.31
CA ASP A 153 5.89 4.67 -15.46
C ASP A 153 4.42 5.08 -15.58
N THR A 154 4.15 6.29 -15.14
CA THR A 154 2.85 6.94 -15.29
C THR A 154 2.56 7.12 -16.77
N GLN A 155 1.38 6.67 -17.24
CA GLN A 155 0.93 6.98 -18.59
C GLN A 155 1.00 8.50 -18.78
N GLU A 156 1.62 8.92 -19.87
CA GLU A 156 1.76 10.33 -20.18
C GLU A 156 0.38 10.95 -20.37
N VAL A 157 -0.06 11.76 -19.39
CA VAL A 157 -1.33 12.49 -19.47
C VAL A 157 -1.10 13.68 -20.38
N VAL A 158 -1.72 13.67 -21.54
CA VAL A 158 -1.69 14.81 -22.47
C VAL A 158 -2.79 15.78 -22.07
N LEU A 159 -2.42 16.94 -21.54
CA LEU A 159 -3.34 18.04 -21.26
C LEU A 159 -3.31 19.04 -22.42
N THR A 160 -4.48 19.62 -22.72
CA THR A 160 -4.53 20.80 -23.59
C THR A 160 -4.00 22.04 -22.84
N ASP A 161 -3.57 23.06 -23.56
CA ASP A 161 -3.07 24.29 -22.95
C ASP A 161 -4.10 24.92 -21.99
N VAL A 162 -5.38 24.91 -22.38
CA VAL A 162 -6.48 25.42 -21.54
C VAL A 162 -6.64 24.62 -20.26
N GLN A 163 -6.53 23.30 -20.32
CA GLN A 163 -6.61 22.43 -19.14
C GLN A 163 -5.43 22.66 -18.20
N SER A 164 -4.22 22.80 -18.77
CA SER A 164 -3.00 23.05 -17.99
C SER A 164 -3.12 24.38 -17.24
N GLU A 165 -3.48 25.47 -17.90
CA GLU A 165 -3.64 26.78 -17.28
C GLU A 165 -4.75 26.78 -16.22
N THR A 166 -5.85 26.06 -16.46
CA THR A 166 -6.92 25.92 -15.47
C THR A 166 -6.42 25.22 -14.21
N LEU A 167 -5.69 24.11 -14.36
CA LEU A 167 -5.16 23.35 -13.21
C LEU A 167 -4.10 24.11 -12.44
N LYS A 168 -3.24 24.91 -13.10
CA LYS A 168 -2.23 25.76 -12.46
C LYS A 168 -2.83 26.83 -11.55
N ALA A 169 -4.05 27.24 -11.81
CA ALA A 169 -4.77 28.26 -11.02
C ALA A 169 -5.43 27.69 -9.76
N LEU A 170 -5.50 26.35 -9.61
CA LEU A 170 -6.18 25.68 -8.50
C LEU A 170 -5.24 25.38 -7.34
N ASN A 171 -5.80 25.45 -6.13
CA ASN A 171 -5.14 25.00 -4.90
C ASN A 171 -5.40 23.51 -4.71
N ILE A 172 -4.41 22.68 -5.00
CA ILE A 172 -4.51 21.22 -4.92
C ILE A 172 -3.84 20.73 -3.63
N LEU A 173 -4.56 19.94 -2.83
CA LEU A 173 -4.02 19.22 -1.69
C LEU A 173 -4.13 17.72 -1.92
N MET A 174 -3.00 17.02 -1.77
CA MET A 174 -2.95 15.56 -1.83
C MET A 174 -2.62 15.00 -0.45
N VAL A 175 -3.34 13.96 -0.05
CA VAL A 175 -3.09 13.24 1.18
C VAL A 175 -3.19 11.74 0.97
N ASP A 176 -2.11 11.03 1.28
CA ASP A 176 -2.02 9.58 1.12
C ASP A 176 -0.91 9.07 2.04
N ASP A 177 -1.11 7.96 2.74
CA ASP A 177 -0.09 7.37 3.60
C ASP A 177 0.95 6.55 2.80
N SER A 178 0.60 6.10 1.60
CA SER A 178 1.51 5.41 0.69
C SER A 178 2.52 6.38 0.07
N GLN A 179 3.81 6.17 0.37
CA GLN A 179 4.89 6.93 -0.25
C GLN A 179 4.91 6.78 -1.78
N VAL A 180 4.52 5.60 -2.29
CA VAL A 180 4.48 5.30 -3.72
C VAL A 180 3.37 6.10 -4.40
N ALA A 181 2.15 6.10 -3.83
CA ALA A 181 1.04 6.86 -4.37
C ALA A 181 1.33 8.36 -4.38
N ARG A 182 1.86 8.92 -3.27
CA ARG A 182 2.29 10.33 -3.23
C ARG A 182 3.32 10.64 -4.31
N LYS A 183 4.33 9.77 -4.46
CA LYS A 183 5.36 9.99 -5.48
C LYS A 183 4.79 9.97 -6.89
N GLN A 184 3.94 8.99 -7.23
CA GLN A 184 3.32 8.90 -8.55
C GLN A 184 2.49 10.13 -8.89
N LEU A 185 1.64 10.59 -7.96
CA LEU A 185 0.83 11.79 -8.14
C LEU A 185 1.71 13.04 -8.27
N SER A 186 2.74 13.17 -7.43
CA SER A 186 3.69 14.27 -7.51
C SER A 186 4.42 14.30 -8.85
N ASP A 187 4.96 13.16 -9.30
CA ASP A 187 5.67 13.05 -10.58
C ASP A 187 4.77 13.49 -11.77
N VAL A 188 3.47 13.16 -11.73
CA VAL A 188 2.50 13.60 -12.75
C VAL A 188 2.29 15.10 -12.72
N LEU A 189 2.04 15.69 -11.56
CA LEU A 189 1.79 17.13 -11.41
C LEU A 189 3.05 17.95 -11.69
N ASP A 190 4.21 17.51 -11.22
CA ASP A 190 5.51 18.12 -11.49
C ASP A 190 5.83 18.12 -13.00
N SER A 191 5.52 17.03 -13.71
CA SER A 191 5.72 16.93 -15.17
C SER A 191 4.90 17.94 -15.98
N LYS A 192 3.88 18.54 -15.37
CA LYS A 192 2.97 19.53 -15.98
C LYS A 192 3.08 20.91 -15.35
N ASP A 193 4.05 21.12 -14.47
CA ASP A 193 4.24 22.37 -13.71
C ASP A 193 2.96 22.81 -12.97
N ILE A 194 2.19 21.86 -12.43
CA ILE A 194 0.96 22.12 -11.67
C ILE A 194 1.34 22.20 -10.18
N PRO A 195 1.07 23.33 -9.49
CA PRO A 195 1.38 23.47 -8.07
C PRO A 195 0.44 22.65 -7.19
N TYR A 196 0.97 22.06 -6.12
CA TYR A 196 0.19 21.28 -5.15
C TYR A 196 0.83 21.34 -3.77
N GLN A 197 0.04 20.98 -2.76
CA GLN A 197 0.51 20.65 -1.41
C GLN A 197 0.35 19.14 -1.21
N VAL A 198 1.23 18.52 -0.42
CA VAL A 198 1.17 17.08 -0.15
C VAL A 198 1.45 16.80 1.32
N THR A 199 0.69 15.88 1.90
CA THR A 199 0.93 15.36 3.24
C THR A 199 0.70 13.85 3.30
N SER A 200 1.16 13.21 4.37
CA SER A 200 1.09 11.76 4.56
C SER A 200 0.03 11.30 5.56
N ASN A 201 -0.74 12.20 6.13
CA ASN A 201 -1.77 11.86 7.11
C ASN A 201 -2.92 12.86 7.08
N GLY A 202 -4.11 12.40 7.51
CA GLY A 202 -5.33 13.17 7.48
C GLY A 202 -5.36 14.33 8.50
N ASP A 203 -4.71 14.19 9.65
CA ASP A 203 -4.68 15.28 10.66
C ASP A 203 -3.93 16.50 10.11
N ASP A 204 -2.78 16.31 9.46
CA ASP A 204 -2.03 17.40 8.80
C ASP A 204 -2.83 17.98 7.64
N ALA A 205 -3.54 17.13 6.85
CA ALA A 205 -4.40 17.61 5.78
C ALA A 205 -5.51 18.52 6.32
N LEU A 206 -6.16 18.14 7.40
CA LEU A 206 -7.18 18.96 8.03
C LEU A 206 -6.61 20.31 8.51
N GLN A 207 -5.42 20.33 9.11
CA GLN A 207 -4.76 21.57 9.52
C GLN A 207 -4.44 22.48 8.32
N ILE A 208 -3.99 21.90 7.21
CA ILE A 208 -3.74 22.64 5.96
C ILE A 208 -5.05 23.26 5.45
N LEU A 209 -6.14 22.47 5.37
CA LEU A 209 -7.44 22.93 4.90
C LEU A 209 -7.98 24.10 5.74
N LEU A 210 -7.90 24.00 7.07
CA LEU A 210 -8.35 25.05 7.98
C LEU A 210 -7.52 26.32 7.82
N ARG A 211 -6.20 26.20 7.82
CA ARG A 211 -5.27 27.33 7.64
C ARG A 211 -5.51 28.04 6.29
N ASP A 212 -5.61 27.30 5.21
CA ASP A 212 -5.74 27.86 3.86
C ASP A 212 -7.12 28.54 3.67
N HIS A 213 -8.16 28.01 4.33
CA HIS A 213 -9.48 28.64 4.39
C HIS A 213 -9.42 30.01 5.13
N GLU A 214 -8.76 30.05 6.28
CA GLU A 214 -8.57 31.29 7.06
C GLU A 214 -7.77 32.36 6.31
N LEU A 215 -6.83 31.92 5.47
CA LEU A 215 -6.01 32.82 4.63
C LEU A 215 -6.74 33.28 3.36
N GLY A 216 -8.00 32.87 3.13
CA GLY A 216 -8.76 33.19 1.93
C GLY A 216 -8.25 32.49 0.66
N ARG A 217 -7.56 31.39 0.80
CA ARG A 217 -7.06 30.53 -0.30
C ARG A 217 -7.55 29.09 -0.11
N PRO A 218 -8.87 28.85 -0.16
CA PRO A 218 -9.41 27.53 0.08
C PRO A 218 -8.84 26.51 -0.92
N THR A 219 -8.70 25.27 -0.47
CA THR A 219 -8.35 24.14 -1.34
C THR A 219 -9.49 23.89 -2.33
N ASP A 220 -9.18 23.90 -3.63
CA ASP A 220 -10.16 23.68 -4.72
C ASP A 220 -10.31 22.17 -5.00
N ILE A 221 -9.20 21.42 -4.89
CA ILE A 221 -9.18 19.97 -5.13
C ILE A 221 -8.47 19.28 -3.96
N LEU A 222 -9.17 18.33 -3.34
CA LEU A 222 -8.60 17.40 -2.37
C LEU A 222 -8.55 16.00 -2.99
N VAL A 223 -7.34 15.42 -3.06
CA VAL A 223 -7.12 14.01 -3.43
C VAL A 223 -6.72 13.28 -2.15
N SER A 224 -7.54 12.35 -1.70
CA SER A 224 -7.34 11.64 -0.44
C SER A 224 -7.37 10.13 -0.63
N ALA A 225 -6.46 9.41 0.04
CA ALA A 225 -6.65 8.00 0.31
C ALA A 225 -7.87 7.80 1.22
N ILE A 226 -8.54 6.65 1.10
CA ILE A 226 -9.74 6.35 1.90
C ILE A 226 -9.35 6.00 3.33
N GLU A 227 -8.35 5.14 3.49
CA GLU A 227 -7.83 4.71 4.79
C GLU A 227 -6.43 5.26 5.01
N MET A 228 -6.23 5.95 6.13
CA MET A 228 -4.92 6.50 6.52
C MET A 228 -4.75 6.44 8.04
N PRO A 229 -3.49 6.36 8.53
CA PRO A 229 -3.21 6.54 9.94
C PRO A 229 -3.66 7.92 10.45
N GLY A 230 -4.43 7.95 11.53
CA GLY A 230 -4.90 9.18 12.16
C GLY A 230 -6.32 9.54 11.72
N LEU A 231 -6.53 10.38 10.76
CA LEU A 231 -7.81 10.78 10.19
C LEU A 231 -7.95 10.17 8.78
N ASP A 232 -9.04 9.44 8.52
CA ASP A 232 -9.35 8.87 7.22
C ASP A 232 -9.74 9.95 6.19
N GLY A 233 -9.66 9.61 4.91
CA GLY A 233 -10.00 10.49 3.81
C GLY A 233 -11.48 10.76 3.64
#